data_bbcec160268decf1dfc31edf6be4b6cd
#
_entry.id   bbcec160268decf1dfc31edf6be4b6cd
#
_cell.length_a   1.000
_cell.length_b   1.000
_cell.length_c   1.000
_cell.angle_alpha   90.00
_cell.angle_beta   90.00
_cell.angle_gamma   90.00
#
_symmetry.space_group_name_H-M   'P 1'
#
loop_
_entity.id
_entity.type
_entity.pdbx_description
1 polymer ?
#
loop_
_entity_poly.entity_id
_entity_poly.type
_entity_poly.pdbx_seq_one_letter_code
_entity_poly.pdbx_strand_id
1 'polypeptide(L)'
;MRGPAAPHPGPLPQAGEGDRRALIPPSGPPSSNGRKAAANPSPSGGRRREAPDEGDRVKPAEVEATLRGDFYSFLLHAFVDRHGAAAFVPGWHIEVMAARLAAVREGRARRLIVNIPPRHLKSLAASIALPAWLLGHDPTLAIVNATYAQDLSDAFARDCRALMASPWYRALFPTRLRAARPPLRELITTRGGFRMATSVGGVLTGRGADVILIDDPLKPADAMSESRRTGANAWFDGTLYSRLNDKTKGSIVIVMQRLHEDDLVGHVLKAEGWEIVAFPAIAEADERYEIETPFGRKAFARQAGEALHAERESLATLERIRATIGEANFAGQYQQRPAPAGGGMIRETWFPRFSEAERPAFERIIQSWDTANKPTELADYSVCTTWGLKGPNAYLVNVFRKRLAFPDLERAVIDQDALFSPEVVLIEDCASGTQLIQALIEKGLSHATRYAPDGDKIMRLHAQTATIENGFVWLPREAPWLAEYLRELTLFPAGRHDDQVDSTAQALAWIKSRPRAPGMAEHWRRMAEEGAGGGGRGR
;
A
#
# COMPACT_ATOMS: atom_id res chain seq x y z
N MET A 1 -10.34 -7.62 -52.18
CA MET A 1 -11.48 -8.33 -51.63
C MET A 1 -11.51 -8.09 -50.13
N ARG A 2 -12.49 -7.35 -49.66
CA ARG A 2 -12.61 -6.97 -48.24
C ARG A 2 -13.44 -8.07 -47.55
N GLY A 3 -12.90 -8.70 -46.49
CA GLY A 3 -13.65 -9.64 -45.64
C GLY A 3 -14.49 -8.88 -44.59
N PRO A 4 -15.56 -9.45 -44.04
CA PRO A 4 -16.53 -8.73 -43.21
C PRO A 4 -16.04 -8.53 -41.77
N ALA A 5 -16.46 -7.39 -41.22
CA ALA A 5 -16.19 -6.97 -39.83
C ALA A 5 -17.03 -7.79 -38.83
N ALA A 6 -16.44 -8.12 -37.70
CA ALA A 6 -17.08 -8.74 -36.54
C ALA A 6 -17.99 -7.74 -35.78
N PRO A 7 -19.12 -8.21 -35.19
CA PRO A 7 -20.05 -7.34 -34.50
C PRO A 7 -19.56 -6.95 -33.09
N HIS A 8 -19.82 -5.69 -32.70
CA HIS A 8 -19.61 -5.15 -31.37
C HIS A 8 -20.56 -5.79 -30.33
N PRO A 9 -20.12 -6.04 -29.10
CA PRO A 9 -21.02 -6.42 -28.01
C PRO A 9 -21.83 -5.20 -27.54
N GLY A 10 -23.12 -5.41 -27.36
CA GLY A 10 -24.08 -4.42 -26.88
C GLY A 10 -23.90 -4.07 -25.39
N PRO A 11 -24.52 -2.96 -24.93
CA PRO A 11 -24.34 -2.47 -23.57
C PRO A 11 -25.05 -3.32 -22.53
N LEU A 12 -24.40 -3.47 -21.36
CA LEU A 12 -24.93 -4.12 -20.16
C LEU A 12 -26.10 -3.31 -19.56
N PRO A 13 -27.08 -3.96 -18.92
CA PRO A 13 -28.23 -3.28 -18.35
C PRO A 13 -27.89 -2.46 -17.13
N GLN A 14 -28.45 -1.25 -17.05
CA GLN A 14 -28.39 -0.35 -15.91
C GLN A 14 -29.13 -0.95 -14.72
N ALA A 15 -28.49 -0.99 -13.55
CA ALA A 15 -29.11 -1.33 -12.28
C ALA A 15 -29.98 -0.14 -11.81
N GLY A 16 -31.23 -0.46 -11.43
CA GLY A 16 -32.25 0.49 -11.05
C GLY A 16 -31.92 1.25 -9.75
N GLU A 17 -32.32 2.51 -9.72
CA GLU A 17 -32.36 3.37 -8.55
C GLU A 17 -33.32 2.81 -7.49
N GLY A 18 -32.78 2.41 -6.35
CA GLY A 18 -33.51 2.04 -5.13
C GLY A 18 -33.65 3.24 -4.19
N ASP A 19 -34.88 3.59 -3.96
CA ASP A 19 -35.45 4.62 -3.10
C ASP A 19 -34.80 4.67 -1.69
N ARG A 20 -34.12 5.77 -1.35
CA ARG A 20 -33.66 6.05 0.02
C ARG A 20 -34.64 6.98 0.70
N ARG A 21 -35.65 6.41 1.37
CA ARG A 21 -36.46 7.16 2.38
C ARG A 21 -35.82 7.00 3.74
N ALA A 22 -35.49 8.15 4.32
CA ALA A 22 -35.00 8.32 5.67
C ALA A 22 -36.08 7.88 6.71
N LEU A 23 -35.65 7.06 7.67
CA LEU A 23 -36.42 6.78 8.88
C LEU A 23 -35.87 7.63 10.04
N ILE A 24 -36.64 8.63 10.43
CA ILE A 24 -36.48 9.37 11.68
C ILE A 24 -37.37 8.67 12.72
N PRO A 25 -36.88 8.31 13.93
CA PRO A 25 -37.73 7.81 14.99
C PRO A 25 -38.40 8.98 15.75
N PRO A 26 -39.66 8.82 16.22
CA PRO A 26 -40.39 9.86 16.91
C PRO A 26 -39.99 9.95 18.39
N SER A 27 -39.80 11.18 18.87
CA SER A 27 -39.71 11.55 20.27
C SER A 27 -41.10 11.56 20.92
N GLY A 28 -41.31 10.69 21.92
CA GLY A 28 -42.49 10.75 22.80
C GLY A 28 -42.13 11.39 24.15
N PRO A 29 -43.09 12.10 24.80
CA PRO A 29 -42.83 12.85 26.01
C PRO A 29 -42.94 12.00 27.28
N PRO A 30 -42.29 12.37 28.42
CA PRO A 30 -42.51 11.71 29.70
C PRO A 30 -43.65 12.33 30.45
N SER A 31 -44.51 11.48 30.98
CA SER A 31 -45.63 11.80 31.83
C SER A 31 -45.19 12.20 33.25
N SER A 32 -45.94 13.15 33.79
CA SER A 32 -45.94 13.70 35.13
C SER A 32 -46.23 12.67 36.24
N ASN A 33 -45.55 12.79 37.37
CA ASN A 33 -46.23 12.62 38.66
C ASN A 33 -45.53 13.44 39.76
N GLY A 34 -46.32 14.22 40.44
CA GLY A 34 -45.92 15.23 41.39
C GLY A 34 -45.59 14.72 42.79
N ARG A 35 -44.88 15.56 43.49
CA ARG A 35 -45.04 15.76 44.94
C ARG A 35 -44.64 17.20 45.32
N LYS A 36 -45.56 17.87 46.01
CA LYS A 36 -45.40 19.19 46.64
C LYS A 36 -44.44 19.07 47.83
N ALA A 37 -43.59 20.09 48.03
CA ALA A 37 -43.26 20.63 49.33
C ALA A 37 -42.44 21.92 49.23
N ALA A 38 -42.97 22.96 49.87
CA ALA A 38 -42.37 24.04 50.63
C ALA A 38 -41.47 25.08 49.92
N ALA A 39 -42.01 26.28 49.88
CA ALA A 39 -41.36 27.55 49.63
C ALA A 39 -40.45 27.97 50.81
N ASN A 40 -39.32 28.57 50.49
CA ASN A 40 -38.72 29.63 51.28
C ASN A 40 -37.74 30.50 50.45
N PRO A 41 -37.40 31.71 50.82
CA PRO A 41 -37.38 32.84 49.90
C PRO A 41 -36.01 33.19 49.38
N SER A 42 -35.99 33.90 48.26
CA SER A 42 -34.79 34.45 47.56
C SER A 42 -34.01 35.45 48.42
N PRO A 43 -32.72 35.55 48.25
CA PRO A 43 -32.04 36.82 48.26
C PRO A 43 -31.66 37.26 46.85
N SER A 44 -32.09 38.43 46.52
CA SER A 44 -31.70 39.26 45.40
C SER A 44 -30.18 39.43 45.31
N GLY A 45 -29.63 39.02 44.17
CA GLY A 45 -28.23 39.21 43.83
C GLY A 45 -27.99 38.79 42.38
N GLY A 46 -28.60 39.54 41.46
CA GLY A 46 -28.38 39.34 40.03
C GLY A 46 -26.94 39.68 39.64
N ARG A 47 -26.06 38.66 39.60
CA ARG A 47 -24.88 38.72 38.72
C ARG A 47 -25.37 38.45 37.32
N ARG A 48 -25.43 39.52 36.49
CA ARG A 48 -25.48 39.40 35.05
C ARG A 48 -24.30 38.49 34.68
N ARG A 49 -24.60 37.34 34.06
CA ARG A 49 -23.58 36.63 33.30
C ARG A 49 -23.17 37.58 32.19
N GLU A 50 -21.97 38.11 32.30
CA GLU A 50 -21.30 38.78 31.19
C GLU A 50 -21.29 37.81 30.02
N ALA A 51 -21.80 38.27 28.89
CA ALA A 51 -21.63 37.56 27.63
C ALA A 51 -20.12 37.37 27.39
N PRO A 52 -19.67 36.23 26.85
CA PRO A 52 -18.25 36.04 26.55
C PRO A 52 -17.78 37.21 25.67
N ASP A 53 -16.69 37.80 26.10
CA ASP A 53 -16.02 38.95 25.51
C ASP A 53 -15.91 38.77 23.99
N GLU A 54 -16.39 39.73 23.21
CA GLU A 54 -16.29 39.76 21.74
C GLU A 54 -14.82 39.81 21.25
N GLY A 55 -13.84 39.91 22.16
CA GLY A 55 -12.42 39.99 21.89
C GLY A 55 -11.78 38.69 21.40
N ASP A 56 -12.41 37.52 21.58
CA ASP A 56 -11.81 36.21 21.32
C ASP A 56 -12.20 35.58 19.96
N ARG A 57 -12.96 36.30 19.12
CA ARG A 57 -13.28 35.83 17.77
C ARG A 57 -12.17 36.21 16.80
N VAL A 58 -11.36 35.22 16.40
CA VAL A 58 -10.33 35.37 15.35
C VAL A 58 -10.98 36.02 14.13
N LYS A 59 -10.44 37.17 13.69
CA LYS A 59 -11.00 37.92 12.55
C LYS A 59 -10.81 37.14 11.25
N PRO A 60 -11.77 37.13 10.33
CA PRO A 60 -11.63 36.44 9.03
C PRO A 60 -10.33 36.77 8.30
N ALA A 61 -9.90 38.05 8.33
CA ALA A 61 -8.65 38.49 7.70
C ALA A 61 -7.39 37.86 8.33
N GLU A 62 -7.40 37.59 9.64
CA GLU A 62 -6.30 36.93 10.35
C GLU A 62 -6.21 35.45 9.98
N VAL A 63 -7.37 34.77 9.85
CA VAL A 63 -7.44 33.40 9.34
C VAL A 63 -6.91 33.32 7.91
N GLU A 64 -7.34 34.21 7.04
CA GLU A 64 -6.84 34.26 5.67
C GLU A 64 -5.33 34.53 5.58
N ALA A 65 -4.80 35.44 6.40
CA ALA A 65 -3.37 35.73 6.45
C ALA A 65 -2.59 34.49 6.92
N THR A 66 -3.10 33.77 7.92
CA THR A 66 -2.53 32.52 8.41
C THR A 66 -2.50 31.45 7.33
N LEU A 67 -3.63 31.19 6.67
CA LEU A 67 -3.71 30.18 5.60
C LEU A 67 -2.81 30.51 4.40
N ARG A 68 -2.61 31.79 4.10
CA ARG A 68 -1.65 32.21 3.07
C ARG A 68 -0.22 32.03 3.52
N GLY A 69 0.11 32.43 4.75
CA GLY A 69 1.49 32.48 5.25
C GLY A 69 2.02 31.13 5.71
N ASP A 70 1.16 30.26 6.23
CA ASP A 70 1.53 28.98 6.84
C ASP A 70 0.97 27.78 6.09
N PHE A 71 1.84 27.00 5.48
CA PHE A 71 1.44 25.82 4.71
C PHE A 71 0.81 24.72 5.58
N TYR A 72 1.23 24.57 6.84
CA TYR A 72 0.61 23.61 7.74
C TYR A 72 -0.88 23.94 7.98
N SER A 73 -1.17 25.21 8.30
CA SER A 73 -2.55 25.69 8.46
C SER A 73 -3.36 25.52 7.18
N PHE A 74 -2.78 25.78 6.01
CA PHE A 74 -3.42 25.56 4.72
C PHE A 74 -3.73 24.08 4.48
N LEU A 75 -2.76 23.19 4.72
CA LEU A 75 -2.91 21.74 4.59
C LEU A 75 -4.02 21.20 5.51
N LEU A 76 -4.02 21.67 6.76
CA LEU A 76 -5.02 21.29 7.73
C LEU A 76 -6.43 21.74 7.30
N HIS A 77 -6.55 22.98 6.83
CA HIS A 77 -7.82 23.48 6.32
C HIS A 77 -8.32 22.69 5.11
N ALA A 78 -7.42 22.37 4.17
CA ALA A 78 -7.73 21.54 3.00
C ALA A 78 -8.17 20.11 3.40
N PHE A 79 -7.58 19.54 4.45
CA PHE A 79 -8.00 18.25 4.99
C PHE A 79 -9.41 18.33 5.60
N VAL A 80 -9.65 19.33 6.44
CA VAL A 80 -10.93 19.51 7.14
C VAL A 80 -12.06 19.80 6.17
N ASP A 81 -11.83 20.62 5.16
CA ASP A 81 -12.81 20.93 4.11
C ASP A 81 -13.26 19.66 3.36
N ARG A 82 -12.33 18.72 3.17
CA ARG A 82 -12.59 17.49 2.41
C ARG A 82 -13.17 16.35 3.27
N HIS A 83 -12.71 16.19 4.50
CA HIS A 83 -12.96 15.01 5.33
C HIS A 83 -13.72 15.32 6.64
N GLY A 84 -13.90 16.61 6.95
CA GLY A 84 -14.45 17.07 8.23
C GLY A 84 -13.41 17.09 9.36
N ALA A 85 -13.63 17.96 10.35
CA ALA A 85 -12.70 18.17 11.45
C ALA A 85 -12.52 16.92 12.33
N ALA A 86 -13.56 16.14 12.55
CA ALA A 86 -13.52 14.94 13.39
C ALA A 86 -12.62 13.83 12.83
N ALA A 87 -12.28 13.87 11.53
CA ALA A 87 -11.39 12.88 10.90
C ALA A 87 -9.90 13.20 11.08
N PHE A 88 -9.55 14.41 11.54
CA PHE A 88 -8.17 14.82 11.73
C PHE A 88 -7.66 14.44 13.12
N VAL A 89 -6.58 13.65 13.13
CA VAL A 89 -5.83 13.36 14.34
C VAL A 89 -4.52 14.13 14.24
N PRO A 90 -4.25 15.13 15.11
CA PRO A 90 -3.04 15.94 15.07
C PRO A 90 -1.78 15.09 15.28
N GLY A 91 -0.70 15.45 14.60
CA GLY A 91 0.60 14.80 14.76
C GLY A 91 1.72 15.78 14.42
N TRP A 92 2.68 15.93 15.30
CA TRP A 92 3.82 16.84 15.14
C TRP A 92 4.61 16.61 13.84
N HIS A 93 4.71 15.36 13.38
CA HIS A 93 5.41 14.99 12.15
C HIS A 93 4.73 15.59 10.89
N ILE A 94 3.41 15.82 10.92
CA ILE A 94 2.69 16.50 9.83
C ILE A 94 3.10 17.98 9.78
N GLU A 95 3.28 18.62 10.93
CA GLU A 95 3.75 20.01 11.01
C GLU A 95 5.20 20.12 10.52
N VAL A 96 6.09 19.19 10.93
CA VAL A 96 7.48 19.14 10.44
C VAL A 96 7.51 18.93 8.93
N MET A 97 6.76 17.95 8.40
CA MET A 97 6.65 17.71 6.96
C MET A 97 6.17 18.97 6.22
N ALA A 98 5.12 19.62 6.72
CA ALA A 98 4.58 20.83 6.10
C ALA A 98 5.60 21.98 6.10
N ALA A 99 6.34 22.19 7.17
CA ALA A 99 7.39 23.20 7.24
C ALA A 99 8.53 22.96 6.22
N ARG A 100 8.94 21.69 6.04
CA ARG A 100 9.93 21.32 5.00
C ARG A 100 9.40 21.53 3.60
N LEU A 101 8.14 21.18 3.34
CA LEU A 101 7.48 21.43 2.06
C LEU A 101 7.30 22.93 1.77
N ALA A 102 6.98 23.73 2.79
CA ALA A 102 6.89 25.19 2.66
C ALA A 102 8.21 25.83 2.21
N ALA A 103 9.34 25.29 2.64
CA ALA A 103 10.68 25.76 2.28
C ALA A 103 10.97 25.67 0.77
N VAL A 104 10.22 24.85 0.03
CA VAL A 104 10.28 24.77 -1.45
C VAL A 104 9.90 26.11 -2.09
N ARG A 105 8.81 26.74 -1.60
CA ARG A 105 8.36 28.06 -2.11
C ARG A 105 9.43 29.13 -1.91
N GLU A 106 10.16 29.06 -0.81
CA GLU A 106 11.19 30.04 -0.48
C GLU A 106 12.54 29.75 -1.15
N GLY A 107 12.62 28.67 -1.92
CA GLY A 107 13.86 28.21 -2.57
C GLY A 107 14.94 27.70 -1.60
N ARG A 108 14.59 27.50 -0.34
CA ARG A 108 15.48 26.95 0.69
C ARG A 108 15.62 25.42 0.58
N ALA A 109 14.55 24.72 0.16
CA ALA A 109 14.57 23.27 -0.10
C ALA A 109 14.49 23.01 -1.62
N ARG A 110 15.62 22.71 -2.25
CA ARG A 110 15.70 22.46 -3.70
C ARG A 110 15.76 20.99 -4.06
N ARG A 111 16.29 20.16 -3.20
CA ARG A 111 16.36 18.71 -3.33
C ARG A 111 15.92 18.14 -1.99
N LEU A 112 14.64 17.80 -1.90
CA LEU A 112 14.02 17.38 -0.63
C LEU A 112 13.47 15.97 -0.77
N ILE A 113 13.83 15.11 0.18
CA ILE A 113 13.26 13.78 0.37
C ILE A 113 12.48 13.76 1.68
N VAL A 114 11.24 13.33 1.64
CA VAL A 114 10.42 13.04 2.81
C VAL A 114 10.04 11.57 2.81
N ASN A 115 10.62 10.82 3.73
CA ASN A 115 10.27 9.41 3.94
C ASN A 115 9.33 9.28 5.15
N ILE A 116 8.14 8.73 4.93
CA ILE A 116 7.09 8.67 5.94
C ILE A 116 6.22 7.42 5.72
N PRO A 117 5.72 6.76 6.77
CA PRO A 117 4.87 5.59 6.66
C PRO A 117 3.59 5.82 5.85
N PRO A 118 2.90 4.76 5.42
CA PRO A 118 1.60 4.87 4.75
C PRO A 118 0.58 5.63 5.61
N ARG A 119 -0.38 6.33 4.95
CA ARG A 119 -1.51 6.99 5.60
C ARG A 119 -1.18 8.19 6.51
N HIS A 120 0.01 8.78 6.43
CA HIS A 120 0.41 9.99 7.14
C HIS A 120 0.31 11.27 6.29
N LEU A 121 -0.75 11.39 5.49
CA LEU A 121 -1.13 12.57 4.68
C LEU A 121 -0.13 12.98 3.59
N LYS A 122 0.87 12.15 3.27
CA LYS A 122 1.94 12.48 2.31
C LYS A 122 1.40 12.96 0.96
N SER A 123 0.46 12.21 0.36
CA SER A 123 -0.08 12.55 -0.97
C SER A 123 -0.99 13.79 -0.93
N LEU A 124 -1.78 13.96 0.15
CA LEU A 124 -2.55 15.19 0.32
C LEU A 124 -1.62 16.41 0.42
N ALA A 125 -0.53 16.29 1.21
CA ALA A 125 0.44 17.37 1.38
C ALA A 125 1.19 17.67 0.08
N ALA A 126 1.84 16.66 -0.53
CA ALA A 126 2.76 16.86 -1.65
C ALA A 126 2.07 16.97 -3.01
N SER A 127 1.02 16.17 -3.26
CA SER A 127 0.42 16.05 -4.59
C SER A 127 -0.83 16.91 -4.81
N ILE A 128 -1.47 17.38 -3.72
CA ILE A 128 -2.73 18.13 -3.78
C ILE A 128 -2.56 19.53 -3.19
N ALA A 129 -2.22 19.64 -1.89
CA ALA A 129 -2.17 20.92 -1.19
C ALA A 129 -0.98 21.79 -1.60
N LEU A 130 0.22 21.22 -1.68
CA LEU A 130 1.43 21.99 -2.03
C LEU A 130 1.33 22.62 -3.40
N PRO A 131 0.99 21.91 -4.51
CA PRO A 131 0.85 22.56 -5.80
C PRO A 131 -0.25 23.62 -5.83
N ALA A 132 -1.35 23.43 -5.12
CA ALA A 132 -2.40 24.44 -5.01
C ALA A 132 -1.89 25.68 -4.27
N TRP A 133 -1.17 25.52 -3.16
CA TRP A 133 -0.61 26.62 -2.38
C TRP A 133 0.48 27.40 -3.15
N LEU A 134 1.39 26.68 -3.83
CA LEU A 134 2.40 27.29 -4.68
C LEU A 134 1.80 28.13 -5.81
N LEU A 135 0.83 27.56 -6.55
CA LEU A 135 0.11 28.26 -7.62
C LEU A 135 -0.78 29.39 -7.10
N GLY A 136 -1.21 29.31 -5.84
CA GLY A 136 -1.90 30.40 -5.15
C GLY A 136 -1.01 31.63 -5.01
N HIS A 137 0.22 31.43 -4.63
CA HIS A 137 1.22 32.49 -4.47
C HIS A 137 1.81 32.97 -5.78
N ASP A 138 2.17 32.05 -6.66
CA ASP A 138 2.68 32.36 -8.00
C ASP A 138 1.93 31.57 -9.07
N PRO A 139 0.92 32.20 -9.69
CA PRO A 139 0.12 31.56 -10.74
C PRO A 139 0.86 31.36 -12.07
N THR A 140 2.15 31.68 -12.18
CA THR A 140 2.98 31.45 -13.36
C THR A 140 3.85 30.21 -13.27
N LEU A 141 3.97 29.58 -12.08
CA LEU A 141 4.81 28.42 -11.85
C LEU A 141 4.41 27.22 -12.72
N ALA A 142 5.40 26.50 -13.22
CA ALA A 142 5.27 25.23 -13.91
C ALA A 142 5.55 24.08 -12.93
N ILE A 143 4.55 23.28 -12.62
CA ILE A 143 4.66 22.16 -11.67
C ILE A 143 4.38 20.83 -12.37
N VAL A 144 5.30 19.88 -12.26
CA VAL A 144 5.09 18.47 -12.66
C VAL A 144 4.91 17.63 -11.42
N ASN A 145 3.86 16.81 -11.38
CA ASN A 145 3.62 15.87 -10.31
C ASN A 145 3.53 14.45 -10.87
N ALA A 146 4.43 13.58 -10.39
CA ALA A 146 4.59 12.21 -10.85
C ALA A 146 4.23 11.21 -9.74
N THR A 147 3.58 10.10 -10.12
CA THR A 147 3.30 8.95 -9.25
C THR A 147 3.62 7.65 -9.97
N TYR A 148 3.51 6.50 -9.31
CA TYR A 148 3.73 5.20 -9.97
C TYR A 148 2.68 4.86 -11.04
N ALA A 149 1.49 5.46 -11.02
CA ALA A 149 0.40 5.16 -11.96
C ALA A 149 -0.33 6.42 -12.44
N GLN A 150 -0.69 6.45 -13.72
CA GLN A 150 -1.35 7.61 -14.32
C GLN A 150 -2.73 7.88 -13.69
N ASP A 151 -3.53 6.85 -13.44
CA ASP A 151 -4.86 6.99 -12.84
C ASP A 151 -4.81 7.64 -11.46
N LEU A 152 -3.78 7.31 -10.66
CA LEU A 152 -3.55 7.92 -9.37
C LEU A 152 -3.16 9.39 -9.51
N SER A 153 -2.25 9.70 -10.44
CA SER A 153 -1.83 11.08 -10.72
C SER A 153 -2.99 11.93 -11.24
N ASP A 154 -3.85 11.36 -12.07
CA ASP A 154 -5.08 12.00 -12.57
C ASP A 154 -6.09 12.23 -11.44
N ALA A 155 -6.21 11.28 -10.47
CA ALA A 155 -7.05 11.46 -9.29
C ALA A 155 -6.56 12.64 -8.43
N PHE A 156 -5.25 12.73 -8.18
CA PHE A 156 -4.68 13.87 -7.43
C PHE A 156 -4.83 15.19 -8.20
N ALA A 157 -4.80 15.18 -9.54
CA ALA A 157 -5.08 16.36 -10.34
C ALA A 157 -6.53 16.83 -10.15
N ARG A 158 -7.50 15.91 -10.18
CA ARG A 158 -8.92 16.24 -9.93
C ARG A 158 -9.10 16.83 -8.53
N ASP A 159 -8.46 16.25 -7.52
CA ASP A 159 -8.54 16.71 -6.14
C ASP A 159 -7.91 18.11 -5.95
N CYS A 160 -6.74 18.33 -6.53
CA CYS A 160 -6.08 19.62 -6.55
C CYS A 160 -6.96 20.69 -7.24
N ARG A 161 -7.59 20.33 -8.36
CA ARG A 161 -8.53 21.20 -9.05
C ARG A 161 -9.75 21.54 -8.19
N ALA A 162 -10.34 20.56 -7.51
CA ALA A 162 -11.48 20.76 -6.63
C ALA A 162 -11.11 21.72 -5.49
N LEU A 163 -9.93 21.54 -4.88
CA LEU A 163 -9.42 22.43 -3.84
C LEU A 163 -9.25 23.86 -4.38
N MET A 164 -8.62 24.05 -5.53
CA MET A 164 -8.42 25.38 -6.13
C MET A 164 -9.72 26.03 -6.63
N ALA A 165 -10.77 25.25 -6.84
CA ALA A 165 -12.11 25.74 -7.21
C ALA A 165 -12.98 26.07 -6.00
N SER A 166 -12.60 25.66 -4.77
CA SER A 166 -13.38 25.89 -3.56
C SER A 166 -13.56 27.39 -3.27
N PRO A 167 -14.69 27.78 -2.65
CA PRO A 167 -14.94 29.18 -2.31
C PRO A 167 -13.87 29.78 -1.41
N TRP A 168 -13.39 29.05 -0.41
CA TRP A 168 -12.37 29.53 0.52
C TRP A 168 -10.99 29.72 -0.16
N TYR A 169 -10.57 28.80 -1.05
CA TYR A 169 -9.33 28.98 -1.82
C TYR A 169 -9.40 30.23 -2.73
N ARG A 170 -10.55 30.42 -3.37
CA ARG A 170 -10.78 31.58 -4.27
C ARG A 170 -10.89 32.92 -3.53
N ALA A 171 -11.29 32.91 -2.27
CA ALA A 171 -11.21 34.07 -1.38
C ALA A 171 -9.75 34.32 -0.96
N LEU A 172 -9.01 33.25 -0.68
CA LEU A 172 -7.64 33.31 -0.19
C LEU A 172 -6.65 33.79 -1.26
N PHE A 173 -6.77 33.30 -2.51
CA PHE A 173 -5.85 33.59 -3.61
C PHE A 173 -6.55 34.18 -4.84
N PRO A 174 -5.88 35.12 -5.56
CA PRO A 174 -6.41 35.67 -6.82
C PRO A 174 -6.30 34.68 -7.99
N THR A 175 -5.57 33.58 -7.80
CA THR A 175 -5.34 32.55 -8.82
C THR A 175 -6.64 31.92 -9.28
N ARG A 176 -6.82 31.81 -10.61
CA ARG A 176 -7.96 31.16 -11.25
C ARG A 176 -7.48 30.15 -12.27
N LEU A 177 -8.20 29.03 -12.39
CA LEU A 177 -7.94 28.02 -13.41
C LEU A 177 -8.70 28.33 -14.69
N ARG A 178 -8.06 28.03 -15.84
CA ARG A 178 -8.75 28.02 -17.15
C ARG A 178 -9.79 26.90 -17.18
N ALA A 179 -10.85 27.11 -17.96
CA ALA A 179 -11.77 26.03 -18.28
C ALA A 179 -11.01 24.89 -19.00
N ALA A 180 -11.18 23.66 -18.57
CA ALA A 180 -10.51 22.50 -19.17
C ALA A 180 -11.53 21.40 -19.50
N ARG A 181 -11.26 20.65 -20.56
CA ARG A 181 -12.00 19.44 -20.93
C ARG A 181 -11.26 18.20 -20.40
N PRO A 182 -11.96 17.14 -20.00
CA PRO A 182 -11.32 15.88 -19.64
C PRO A 182 -10.53 15.26 -20.82
N PRO A 183 -9.44 14.52 -20.55
CA PRO A 183 -8.86 14.20 -19.25
C PRO A 183 -8.11 15.40 -18.63
N LEU A 184 -8.28 15.59 -17.30
CA LEU A 184 -7.72 16.74 -16.58
C LEU A 184 -6.27 16.50 -16.12
N ARG A 185 -5.39 16.16 -17.04
CA ARG A 185 -3.96 15.95 -16.75
C ARG A 185 -3.21 17.25 -16.48
N GLU A 186 -3.70 18.36 -17.02
CA GLU A 186 -3.13 19.68 -16.78
C GLU A 186 -4.15 20.61 -16.13
N LEU A 187 -3.77 21.22 -15.03
CA LEU A 187 -4.46 22.34 -14.41
C LEU A 187 -3.70 23.60 -14.81
N ILE A 188 -4.29 24.41 -15.69
CA ILE A 188 -3.65 25.62 -16.22
C ILE A 188 -4.28 26.84 -15.56
N THR A 189 -3.45 27.72 -15.01
CA THR A 189 -3.92 29.00 -14.46
C THR A 189 -4.21 30.02 -15.59
N THR A 190 -4.99 31.04 -15.28
CA THR A 190 -5.24 32.16 -16.22
C THR A 190 -3.96 32.98 -16.51
N ARG A 191 -2.91 32.84 -15.66
CA ARG A 191 -1.61 33.50 -15.81
C ARG A 191 -0.57 32.64 -16.53
N GLY A 192 -0.92 31.42 -16.95
CA GLY A 192 -0.08 30.56 -17.77
C GLY A 192 0.73 29.49 -16.98
N GLY A 193 0.81 29.56 -15.67
CA GLY A 193 1.37 28.47 -14.88
C GLY A 193 0.49 27.23 -14.92
N PHE A 194 1.03 26.10 -14.53
CA PHE A 194 0.30 24.84 -14.59
C PHE A 194 0.75 23.82 -13.54
N ARG A 195 -0.13 22.85 -13.26
CA ARG A 195 0.21 21.57 -12.63
C ARG A 195 -0.10 20.44 -13.60
N MET A 196 0.91 19.68 -14.00
CA MET A 196 0.81 18.55 -14.91
C MET A 196 0.88 17.23 -14.12
N ALA A 197 -0.05 16.31 -14.39
CA ALA A 197 -0.07 14.97 -13.84
C ALA A 197 0.61 13.99 -14.80
N THR A 198 1.56 13.19 -14.28
CA THR A 198 2.23 12.14 -15.03
C THR A 198 2.50 10.91 -14.16
N SER A 199 2.93 9.82 -14.76
CA SER A 199 3.40 8.62 -14.05
C SER A 199 4.84 8.33 -14.40
N VAL A 200 5.49 7.47 -13.58
CA VAL A 200 6.78 6.87 -13.94
C VAL A 200 6.67 6.19 -15.30
N GLY A 201 7.62 6.44 -16.19
CA GLY A 201 7.58 6.01 -17.60
C GLY A 201 6.65 6.85 -18.50
N GLY A 202 5.90 7.81 -17.94
CA GLY A 202 5.01 8.68 -18.67
C GLY A 202 5.76 9.69 -19.55
N VAL A 203 5.07 10.14 -20.61
CA VAL A 203 5.63 11.08 -21.59
C VAL A 203 5.53 12.51 -21.06
N LEU A 204 6.67 13.20 -20.98
CA LEU A 204 6.80 14.61 -20.58
C LEU A 204 7.25 15.50 -21.77
N THR A 205 6.66 15.28 -22.94
CA THR A 205 7.09 15.99 -24.16
C THR A 205 6.85 17.49 -24.09
N GLY A 206 7.92 18.27 -24.31
CA GLY A 206 7.84 19.72 -24.54
C GLY A 206 7.49 20.58 -23.31
N ARG A 207 7.36 20.02 -22.10
CA ARG A 207 7.07 20.76 -20.87
C ARG A 207 8.29 20.80 -19.97
N GLY A 208 8.67 22.01 -19.54
CA GLY A 208 9.60 22.24 -18.44
C GLY A 208 8.85 22.43 -17.12
N ALA A 209 9.56 22.37 -16.01
CA ALA A 209 9.02 22.55 -14.67
C ALA A 209 9.95 23.42 -13.81
N ASP A 210 9.35 24.26 -12.96
CA ASP A 210 10.06 24.97 -11.91
C ASP A 210 10.10 24.13 -10.63
N VAL A 211 9.05 23.30 -10.44
CA VAL A 211 8.94 22.38 -9.31
C VAL A 211 8.51 20.99 -9.82
N ILE A 212 9.25 19.96 -9.43
CA ILE A 212 8.92 18.57 -9.69
C ILE A 212 8.57 17.90 -8.35
N LEU A 213 7.38 17.31 -8.28
CA LEU A 213 6.87 16.58 -7.13
C LEU A 213 6.73 15.11 -7.50
N ILE A 214 7.36 14.22 -6.74
CA ILE A 214 7.33 12.77 -6.95
C ILE A 214 6.72 12.14 -5.70
N ASP A 215 5.58 11.48 -5.87
CA ASP A 215 4.83 10.85 -4.78
C ASP A 215 4.69 9.36 -5.06
N ASP A 216 5.30 8.53 -4.21
CA ASP A 216 5.36 7.07 -4.34
C ASP A 216 5.66 6.65 -5.80
N PRO A 217 6.91 6.76 -6.29
CA PRO A 217 7.24 6.48 -7.69
C PRO A 217 7.17 4.99 -8.04
N LEU A 218 7.02 4.10 -7.04
CA LEU A 218 6.99 2.66 -7.20
C LEU A 218 5.93 2.05 -6.26
N LYS A 219 5.20 1.03 -6.76
CA LYS A 219 4.28 0.25 -5.91
C LYS A 219 5.05 -0.67 -4.97
N PRO A 220 4.55 -0.96 -3.76
CA PRO A 220 5.16 -1.97 -2.89
C PRO A 220 5.34 -3.32 -3.57
N ALA A 221 4.36 -3.77 -4.36
CA ALA A 221 4.43 -5.03 -5.08
C ALA A 221 5.55 -5.05 -6.15
N ASP A 222 5.83 -3.92 -6.81
CA ASP A 222 6.86 -3.80 -7.85
C ASP A 222 8.26 -3.55 -7.26
N ALA A 223 8.37 -3.27 -5.96
CA ALA A 223 9.62 -2.83 -5.34
C ALA A 223 10.70 -3.91 -5.32
N MET A 224 10.32 -5.18 -5.33
CA MET A 224 11.26 -6.30 -5.37
C MET A 224 11.75 -6.59 -6.79
N SER A 225 11.07 -6.13 -7.83
CA SER A 225 11.50 -6.28 -9.21
C SER A 225 12.65 -5.33 -9.56
N GLU A 226 13.81 -5.88 -9.90
CA GLU A 226 14.98 -5.10 -10.32
C GLU A 226 14.67 -4.26 -11.56
N SER A 227 13.98 -4.84 -12.55
CA SER A 227 13.65 -4.16 -13.80
C SER A 227 12.72 -2.95 -13.54
N ARG A 228 11.78 -3.07 -12.59
CA ARG A 228 10.88 -1.96 -12.22
C ARG A 228 11.64 -0.84 -11.49
N ARG A 229 12.53 -1.19 -10.55
CA ARG A 229 13.36 -0.20 -9.85
C ARG A 229 14.29 0.52 -10.81
N THR A 230 15.04 -0.24 -11.62
CA THR A 230 15.96 0.32 -12.62
C THR A 230 15.22 1.18 -13.64
N GLY A 231 14.03 0.76 -14.09
CA GLY A 231 13.19 1.53 -14.98
C GLY A 231 12.74 2.88 -14.36
N ALA A 232 12.35 2.89 -13.09
CA ALA A 232 11.97 4.12 -12.39
C ALA A 232 13.17 5.08 -12.22
N ASN A 233 14.33 4.54 -11.84
CA ASN A 233 15.56 5.32 -11.67
C ASN A 233 16.06 5.89 -13.02
N ALA A 234 16.07 5.09 -14.08
CA ALA A 234 16.46 5.54 -15.43
C ALA A 234 15.48 6.61 -15.99
N TRP A 235 14.18 6.47 -15.69
CA TRP A 235 13.20 7.49 -16.08
C TRP A 235 13.42 8.82 -15.33
N PHE A 236 13.77 8.76 -14.05
CA PHE A 236 14.15 9.94 -13.27
C PHE A 236 15.34 10.64 -13.90
N ASP A 237 16.45 9.93 -14.15
CA ASP A 237 17.70 10.50 -14.70
C ASP A 237 17.51 11.01 -16.12
N GLY A 238 16.96 10.18 -17.00
CA GLY A 238 16.90 10.45 -18.44
C GLY A 238 15.75 11.40 -18.84
N THR A 239 14.64 11.34 -18.11
CA THR A 239 13.43 12.06 -18.52
C THR A 239 13.09 13.20 -17.56
N LEU A 240 12.89 12.90 -16.27
CA LEU A 240 12.28 13.84 -15.33
C LEU A 240 13.25 14.94 -14.90
N TYR A 241 14.46 14.59 -14.51
CA TYR A 241 15.48 15.55 -14.07
C TYR A 241 15.79 16.60 -15.14
N SER A 242 15.80 16.20 -16.41
CA SER A 242 16.07 17.08 -17.53
C SER A 242 14.97 18.15 -17.74
N ARG A 243 13.78 17.96 -17.13
CA ARG A 243 12.63 18.87 -17.28
C ARG A 243 12.71 20.13 -16.41
N LEU A 244 13.65 20.23 -15.45
CA LEU A 244 13.82 21.48 -14.73
C LEU A 244 14.16 22.63 -15.68
N ASN A 245 13.35 23.69 -15.66
CA ASN A 245 13.56 24.93 -16.43
C ASN A 245 14.90 25.60 -16.05
N ASP A 246 15.19 25.64 -14.75
CA ASP A 246 16.45 26.10 -14.19
C ASP A 246 16.97 25.06 -13.20
N LYS A 247 18.09 24.40 -13.51
CA LYS A 247 18.66 23.33 -12.66
C LYS A 247 19.24 23.83 -11.36
N THR A 248 19.53 25.14 -11.27
CA THR A 248 20.09 25.79 -10.07
C THR A 248 19.02 26.33 -9.14
N LYS A 249 17.86 26.72 -9.66
CA LYS A 249 16.74 27.32 -8.91
C LYS A 249 15.56 26.37 -8.73
N GLY A 250 15.32 25.48 -9.72
CA GLY A 250 14.21 24.57 -9.70
C GLY A 250 14.32 23.54 -8.58
N SER A 251 13.18 23.15 -8.05
CA SER A 251 13.09 22.22 -6.93
C SER A 251 12.58 20.84 -7.34
N ILE A 252 13.15 19.78 -6.73
CA ILE A 252 12.63 18.42 -6.81
C ILE A 252 12.33 17.93 -5.41
N VAL A 253 11.11 17.47 -5.20
CA VAL A 253 10.63 16.89 -3.94
C VAL A 253 10.22 15.45 -4.17
N ILE A 254 10.76 14.53 -3.39
CA ILE A 254 10.39 13.11 -3.38
C ILE A 254 9.70 12.83 -2.05
N VAL A 255 8.45 12.41 -2.08
CA VAL A 255 7.71 11.98 -0.89
C VAL A 255 7.29 10.54 -1.06
N MET A 256 7.82 9.64 -0.25
CA MET A 256 7.51 8.21 -0.38
C MET A 256 7.79 7.46 0.92
N GLN A 257 7.23 6.28 1.04
CA GLN A 257 7.74 5.24 1.94
C GLN A 257 8.92 4.54 1.27
N ARG A 258 9.91 4.11 2.05
CA ARG A 258 11.02 3.31 1.52
C ARG A 258 10.52 1.88 1.24
N LEU A 259 10.97 1.31 0.14
CA LEU A 259 10.52 -0.01 -0.29
C LEU A 259 11.69 -0.99 -0.53
N HIS A 260 12.81 -0.47 -0.99
CA HIS A 260 14.01 -1.23 -1.29
C HIS A 260 15.24 -0.34 -1.14
N GLU A 261 16.42 -0.94 -0.89
CA GLU A 261 17.67 -0.17 -0.79
C GLU A 261 17.95 0.62 -2.07
N ASP A 262 17.73 0.01 -3.24
CA ASP A 262 17.89 0.63 -4.57
C ASP A 262 16.58 1.22 -5.13
N ASP A 263 15.64 1.64 -4.28
CA ASP A 263 14.51 2.46 -4.73
C ASP A 263 14.99 3.85 -5.18
N LEU A 264 14.07 4.70 -5.66
CA LEU A 264 14.45 6.02 -6.17
C LEU A 264 15.21 6.84 -5.12
N VAL A 265 14.84 6.76 -3.85
CA VAL A 265 15.56 7.46 -2.77
C VAL A 265 16.98 6.92 -2.62
N GLY A 266 17.15 5.59 -2.56
CA GLY A 266 18.47 4.97 -2.52
C GLY A 266 19.34 5.30 -3.74
N HIS A 267 18.71 5.47 -4.91
CA HIS A 267 19.37 5.89 -6.14
C HIS A 267 19.87 7.34 -6.07
N VAL A 268 19.00 8.28 -5.73
CA VAL A 268 19.36 9.72 -5.73
C VAL A 268 20.30 10.12 -4.59
N LEU A 269 20.29 9.38 -3.48
CA LEU A 269 21.21 9.61 -2.35
C LEU A 269 22.67 9.21 -2.66
N LYS A 270 22.93 8.52 -3.78
CA LYS A 270 24.30 8.31 -4.27
C LYS A 270 24.91 9.62 -4.80
N ALA A 271 24.09 10.62 -5.10
CA ALA A 271 24.51 11.98 -5.45
C ALA A 271 24.39 12.92 -4.25
N GLU A 272 25.22 13.98 -4.23
CA GLU A 272 25.20 14.98 -3.18
C GLU A 272 24.04 15.98 -3.32
N GLY A 273 23.73 16.69 -2.23
CA GLY A 273 22.83 17.84 -2.23
C GLY A 273 21.37 17.56 -1.92
N TRP A 274 21.02 16.35 -1.49
CA TRP A 274 19.67 16.04 -1.03
C TRP A 274 19.52 16.23 0.48
N GLU A 275 18.52 17.03 0.85
CA GLU A 275 18.01 17.08 2.23
C GLU A 275 17.04 15.92 2.42
N ILE A 276 17.23 15.13 3.50
CA ILE A 276 16.33 14.03 3.84
C ILE A 276 15.67 14.26 5.19
N VAL A 277 14.37 14.07 5.25
CA VAL A 277 13.58 13.99 6.48
C VAL A 277 12.88 12.65 6.50
N ALA A 278 13.27 11.79 7.43
CA ALA A 278 12.72 10.46 7.59
C ALA A 278 11.96 10.37 8.92
N PHE A 279 10.77 9.76 8.85
CA PHE A 279 9.91 9.55 10.00
C PHE A 279 9.68 8.04 10.18
N PRO A 280 10.52 7.32 10.92
CA PRO A 280 10.25 5.92 11.25
C PRO A 280 9.01 5.81 12.13
N ALA A 281 8.20 4.77 11.93
CA ALA A 281 6.98 4.55 12.72
C ALA A 281 7.27 4.36 14.21
N ILE A 282 8.42 3.76 14.54
CA ILE A 282 8.95 3.62 15.90
C ILE A 282 10.34 4.23 15.90
N ALA A 283 10.62 5.16 16.82
CA ALA A 283 11.93 5.77 16.93
C ALA A 283 13.01 4.75 17.31
N GLU A 284 14.08 4.67 16.54
CA GLU A 284 15.21 3.76 16.81
C GLU A 284 16.27 4.40 17.75
N ALA A 285 16.27 5.72 17.83
CA ALA A 285 17.09 6.53 18.72
C ALA A 285 16.32 7.77 19.13
N ASP A 286 16.85 8.54 20.07
CA ASP A 286 16.28 9.85 20.38
C ASP A 286 16.38 10.78 19.17
N GLU A 287 15.27 11.38 18.80
CA GLU A 287 15.12 12.22 17.63
C GLU A 287 14.76 13.65 18.04
N ARG A 288 15.29 14.63 17.29
CA ARG A 288 14.94 16.04 17.46
C ARG A 288 14.74 16.69 16.09
N TYR A 289 13.59 17.34 15.92
CA TYR A 289 13.22 18.05 14.71
C TYR A 289 13.01 19.52 15.05
N GLU A 290 13.76 20.40 14.40
CA GLU A 290 13.59 21.84 14.51
C GLU A 290 13.01 22.40 13.22
N ILE A 291 12.01 23.25 13.35
CA ILE A 291 11.34 23.90 12.23
C ILE A 291 11.20 25.41 12.48
N GLU A 292 11.21 26.15 11.39
CA GLU A 292 10.84 27.55 11.36
C GLU A 292 9.43 27.65 10.78
N THR A 293 8.56 28.34 11.49
CA THR A 293 7.18 28.62 11.06
C THR A 293 6.96 30.14 11.06
N PRO A 294 5.92 30.66 10.40
CA PRO A 294 5.56 32.07 10.49
C PRO A 294 5.30 32.56 11.93
N PHE A 295 5.05 31.63 12.85
CA PHE A 295 4.78 31.91 14.28
C PHE A 295 6.01 31.74 15.17
N GLY A 296 7.19 31.52 14.60
CA GLY A 296 8.44 31.32 15.31
C GLY A 296 9.02 29.91 15.16
N ARG A 297 10.11 29.67 15.91
CA ARG A 297 10.79 28.38 15.91
C ARG A 297 10.06 27.39 16.81
N LYS A 298 9.94 26.15 16.36
CA LYS A 298 9.42 25.02 17.14
C LYS A 298 10.42 23.88 17.11
N ALA A 299 10.48 23.13 18.21
CA ALA A 299 11.26 21.92 18.31
C ALA A 299 10.37 20.77 18.80
N PHE A 300 10.51 19.62 18.17
CA PHE A 300 9.83 18.39 18.55
C PHE A 300 10.90 17.37 18.90
N ALA A 301 10.70 16.64 19.98
CA ALA A 301 11.57 15.56 20.41
C ALA A 301 10.75 14.27 20.54
N ARG A 302 11.39 13.14 20.25
CA ARG A 302 10.84 11.80 20.40
C ARG A 302 11.93 10.88 20.92
N GLN A 303 11.61 10.09 21.96
CA GLN A 303 12.54 9.14 22.55
C GLN A 303 12.58 7.84 21.76
N ALA A 304 13.70 7.11 21.88
CA ALA A 304 13.81 5.78 21.34
C ALA A 304 12.67 4.88 21.84
N GLY A 305 12.06 4.10 20.93
CA GLY A 305 10.92 3.22 21.21
C GLY A 305 9.54 3.90 21.11
N GLU A 306 9.45 5.22 20.99
CA GLU A 306 8.16 5.90 20.85
C GLU A 306 7.57 5.78 19.44
N ALA A 307 6.25 5.57 19.38
CA ALA A 307 5.51 5.56 18.11
C ALA A 307 5.44 6.97 17.49
N LEU A 308 5.49 7.06 16.17
CA LEU A 308 5.37 8.32 15.41
C LEU A 308 4.05 9.05 15.70
N HIS A 309 2.97 8.29 15.81
CA HIS A 309 1.62 8.82 15.99
C HIS A 309 0.80 7.85 16.85
N ALA A 310 1.11 7.81 18.15
CA ALA A 310 0.58 6.82 19.09
C ALA A 310 -0.97 6.81 19.18
N GLU A 311 -1.62 7.99 19.04
CA GLU A 311 -3.07 8.11 19.06
C GLU A 311 -3.74 7.40 17.88
N ARG A 312 -3.07 7.32 16.75
CA ARG A 312 -3.56 6.68 15.54
C ARG A 312 -3.05 5.24 15.40
N GLU A 313 -1.77 5.02 15.62
CA GLU A 313 -1.08 3.74 15.48
C GLU A 313 -0.23 3.51 16.73
N SER A 314 -0.83 2.89 17.75
CA SER A 314 -0.12 2.51 18.97
C SER A 314 0.97 1.46 18.68
N LEU A 315 1.94 1.30 19.58
CA LEU A 315 2.98 0.26 19.46
C LEU A 315 2.37 -1.14 19.24
N ALA A 316 1.29 -1.47 19.96
CA ALA A 316 0.58 -2.73 19.78
C ALA A 316 -0.05 -2.88 18.38
N THR A 317 -0.49 -1.77 17.79
CA THR A 317 -0.99 -1.76 16.40
C THR A 317 0.13 -1.93 15.41
N LEU A 318 1.25 -1.22 15.60
CA LEU A 318 2.45 -1.35 14.75
C LEU A 318 3.04 -2.77 14.79
N GLU A 319 3.03 -3.42 15.96
CA GLU A 319 3.48 -4.80 16.09
C GLU A 319 2.57 -5.79 15.35
N ARG A 320 1.23 -5.59 15.40
CA ARG A 320 0.30 -6.38 14.58
C ARG A 320 0.51 -6.16 13.08
N ILE A 321 0.79 -4.93 12.66
CA ILE A 321 1.14 -4.64 11.27
C ILE A 321 2.42 -5.36 10.89
N ARG A 322 3.47 -5.29 11.72
CA ARG A 322 4.74 -5.99 11.51
C ARG A 322 4.53 -7.49 11.32
N ALA A 323 3.78 -8.12 12.21
CA ALA A 323 3.43 -9.53 12.08
C ALA A 323 2.63 -9.85 10.81
N THR A 324 1.79 -8.91 10.34
CA THR A 324 0.95 -9.11 9.15
C THR A 324 1.73 -9.01 7.84
N ILE A 325 2.63 -8.02 7.72
CA ILE A 325 3.36 -7.75 6.47
C ILE A 325 4.77 -8.31 6.44
N GLY A 326 5.28 -8.82 7.58
CA GLY A 326 6.64 -9.34 7.76
C GLY A 326 7.67 -8.25 8.06
N GLU A 327 8.79 -8.66 8.69
CA GLU A 327 9.84 -7.75 9.15
C GLU A 327 10.44 -6.91 8.01
N ALA A 328 10.74 -7.53 6.86
CA ALA A 328 11.36 -6.82 5.73
C ALA A 328 10.49 -5.69 5.19
N ASN A 329 9.18 -5.93 5.04
CA ASN A 329 8.22 -4.91 4.60
C ASN A 329 8.03 -3.82 5.66
N PHE A 330 8.01 -4.21 6.94
CA PHE A 330 7.88 -3.25 8.03
C PHE A 330 9.12 -2.36 8.13
N ALA A 331 10.32 -2.94 8.04
CA ALA A 331 11.58 -2.19 8.04
C ALA A 331 11.63 -1.15 6.91
N GLY A 332 11.19 -1.50 5.71
CA GLY A 332 11.08 -0.56 4.59
C GLY A 332 9.97 0.47 4.80
N GLN A 333 8.72 0.03 4.76
CA GLN A 333 7.55 0.91 4.64
C GLN A 333 7.27 1.72 5.91
N TYR A 334 7.52 1.15 7.09
CA TYR A 334 7.22 1.78 8.37
C TYR A 334 8.47 2.36 9.04
N GLN A 335 9.61 1.67 9.02
CA GLN A 335 10.84 2.18 9.63
C GLN A 335 11.71 3.00 8.67
N GLN A 336 11.33 3.11 7.40
CA GLN A 336 12.08 3.83 6.35
C GLN A 336 13.51 3.30 6.15
N ARG A 337 13.76 2.05 6.54
CA ARG A 337 15.05 1.36 6.45
C ARG A 337 14.89 0.01 5.77
N PRO A 338 14.81 -0.02 4.44
CA PRO A 338 14.76 -1.29 3.72
C PRO A 338 16.02 -2.11 4.01
N ALA A 339 15.83 -3.43 4.15
CA ALA A 339 16.95 -4.34 4.40
C ALA A 339 17.94 -4.33 3.23
N PRO A 340 19.27 -4.47 3.49
CA PRO A 340 20.27 -4.57 2.45
C PRO A 340 20.01 -5.75 1.50
N ALA A 341 20.22 -5.55 0.21
CA ALA A 341 20.11 -6.57 -0.83
C ALA A 341 21.26 -7.59 -0.75
N GLY A 342 21.35 -8.41 0.28
CA GLY A 342 22.46 -9.36 0.44
C GLY A 342 22.19 -10.51 1.40
N GLY A 343 21.09 -10.46 2.17
CA GLY A 343 20.58 -11.60 2.92
C GLY A 343 19.56 -12.37 2.10
N GLY A 344 19.56 -13.71 2.14
CA GLY A 344 18.49 -14.50 1.53
C GLY A 344 17.12 -14.04 2.03
N MET A 345 16.12 -14.08 1.16
CA MET A 345 14.76 -13.62 1.47
C MET A 345 14.10 -14.48 2.55
N ILE A 346 14.60 -15.70 2.76
CA ILE A 346 14.07 -16.71 3.69
C ILE A 346 15.18 -17.11 4.65
N ARG A 347 14.82 -17.26 5.94
CA ARG A 347 15.70 -17.80 6.96
C ARG A 347 15.25 -19.21 7.35
N GLU A 348 16.19 -20.13 7.48
CA GLU A 348 15.88 -21.51 7.89
C GLU A 348 15.16 -21.57 9.24
N THR A 349 15.50 -20.67 10.17
CA THR A 349 14.90 -20.58 11.51
C THR A 349 13.41 -20.24 11.52
N TRP A 350 12.85 -19.77 10.41
CA TRP A 350 11.44 -19.44 10.29
C TRP A 350 10.52 -20.65 10.13
N PHE A 351 11.10 -21.82 9.79
CA PHE A 351 10.33 -23.03 9.55
C PHE A 351 10.22 -23.90 10.82
N PRO A 352 9.03 -23.99 11.44
CA PRO A 352 8.78 -25.03 12.42
C PRO A 352 9.00 -26.41 11.81
N ARG A 353 9.39 -27.38 12.65
CA ARG A 353 9.74 -28.74 12.23
C ARG A 353 8.77 -29.76 12.80
N PHE A 354 8.41 -30.76 12.01
CA PHE A 354 7.61 -31.90 12.44
C PHE A 354 8.33 -33.22 12.16
N SER A 355 8.14 -34.21 13.00
CA SER A 355 8.51 -35.61 12.75
C SER A 355 7.35 -36.36 12.11
N GLU A 356 7.60 -37.53 11.53
CA GLU A 356 6.51 -38.34 10.95
C GLU A 356 5.48 -38.74 12.01
N ALA A 357 5.91 -38.95 13.30
CA ALA A 357 5.01 -39.23 14.41
C ALA A 357 4.13 -38.03 14.82
N GLU A 358 4.59 -36.80 14.56
CA GLU A 358 3.87 -35.54 14.83
C GLU A 358 3.04 -35.06 13.63
N ARG A 359 3.11 -35.77 12.51
CA ARG A 359 2.40 -35.42 11.30
C ARG A 359 0.89 -35.46 11.52
N PRO A 360 0.19 -34.33 11.34
CA PRO A 360 -1.25 -34.30 11.54
C PRO A 360 -1.99 -35.02 10.40
N ALA A 361 -3.21 -35.45 10.67
CA ALA A 361 -4.13 -35.80 9.61
C ALA A 361 -4.49 -34.53 8.82
N PHE A 362 -4.07 -34.47 7.58
CA PHE A 362 -4.31 -33.31 6.72
C PHE A 362 -5.78 -33.22 6.30
N GLU A 363 -6.30 -32.01 6.25
CA GLU A 363 -7.65 -31.73 5.76
C GLU A 363 -7.69 -31.73 4.22
N ARG A 364 -6.58 -31.35 3.62
CA ARG A 364 -6.40 -31.25 2.16
C ARG A 364 -4.94 -31.55 1.82
N ILE A 365 -4.71 -32.12 0.65
CA ILE A 365 -3.39 -32.24 0.05
C ILE A 365 -3.41 -31.54 -1.28
N ILE A 366 -2.38 -30.76 -1.58
CA ILE A 366 -2.20 -30.08 -2.86
C ILE A 366 -0.83 -30.36 -3.44
N GLN A 367 -0.71 -30.33 -4.73
CA GLN A 367 0.56 -30.39 -5.45
C GLN A 367 0.77 -29.14 -6.28
N SER A 368 2.00 -28.68 -6.34
CA SER A 368 2.41 -27.53 -7.14
C SER A 368 3.60 -27.90 -8.00
N TRP A 369 3.41 -27.80 -9.31
CA TRP A 369 4.40 -28.15 -10.31
C TRP A 369 4.97 -26.91 -10.99
N ASP A 370 6.28 -26.78 -10.95
CA ASP A 370 7.08 -25.96 -11.86
C ASP A 370 7.71 -26.88 -12.91
N THR A 371 7.46 -26.61 -14.19
CA THR A 371 7.82 -27.55 -15.28
C THR A 371 8.79 -26.96 -16.27
N ALA A 372 9.96 -27.58 -16.44
CA ALA A 372 10.96 -27.17 -17.40
C ALA A 372 10.51 -27.38 -18.86
N ASN A 373 10.84 -26.41 -19.72
CA ASN A 373 10.42 -26.40 -21.14
C ASN A 373 11.26 -27.27 -22.09
N LYS A 374 12.45 -27.74 -21.70
CA LYS A 374 13.36 -28.51 -22.60
C LYS A 374 14.17 -29.55 -21.83
N PRO A 375 14.30 -30.78 -22.35
CA PRO A 375 15.09 -31.85 -21.71
C PRO A 375 16.55 -31.83 -22.13
N THR A 376 17.29 -30.74 -21.94
CA THR A 376 18.73 -30.69 -22.21
C THR A 376 19.52 -30.85 -20.92
N GLU A 377 20.79 -31.32 -20.99
CA GLU A 377 21.67 -31.43 -19.80
C GLU A 377 21.87 -30.08 -19.06
N LEU A 378 21.62 -28.98 -19.75
CA LEU A 378 21.64 -27.60 -19.22
C LEU A 378 20.23 -27.08 -18.85
N ALA A 379 19.18 -27.90 -18.99
CA ALA A 379 17.81 -27.49 -18.70
C ALA A 379 17.52 -27.44 -17.19
N ASP A 380 16.55 -26.62 -16.83
CA ASP A 380 16.01 -26.51 -15.48
C ASP A 380 15.33 -27.81 -15.04
N TYR A 381 15.12 -27.97 -13.76
CA TYR A 381 14.44 -29.12 -13.22
C TYR A 381 12.93 -28.95 -13.33
N SER A 382 12.22 -30.08 -13.49
CA SER A 382 10.79 -30.11 -13.16
C SER A 382 10.64 -30.47 -11.70
N VAL A 383 9.94 -29.63 -10.96
CA VAL A 383 9.76 -29.73 -9.51
C VAL A 383 8.30 -29.83 -9.15
N CYS A 384 7.97 -30.75 -8.23
CA CYS A 384 6.69 -30.80 -7.56
C CYS A 384 6.89 -30.67 -6.05
N THR A 385 6.24 -29.70 -5.44
CA THR A 385 6.07 -29.64 -3.98
C THR A 385 4.68 -30.15 -3.59
N THR A 386 4.64 -31.12 -2.66
CA THR A 386 3.39 -31.68 -2.12
C THR A 386 3.14 -31.14 -0.72
N TRP A 387 1.98 -30.53 -0.53
CA TRP A 387 1.61 -29.83 0.70
C TRP A 387 0.38 -30.44 1.36
N GLY A 388 0.49 -30.75 2.66
CA GLY A 388 -0.63 -31.07 3.52
C GLY A 388 -1.12 -29.84 4.27
N LEU A 389 -2.42 -29.59 4.29
CA LEU A 389 -3.00 -28.43 4.96
C LEU A 389 -3.72 -28.85 6.25
N LYS A 390 -3.43 -28.15 7.35
CA LYS A 390 -4.11 -28.32 8.63
C LYS A 390 -4.25 -26.98 9.35
N GLY A 391 -5.47 -26.53 9.51
CA GLY A 391 -5.68 -25.21 10.06
C GLY A 391 -5.01 -24.14 9.18
N PRO A 392 -4.42 -23.13 9.77
CA PRO A 392 -3.69 -22.10 9.01
C PRO A 392 -2.34 -22.61 8.47
N ASN A 393 -1.92 -23.82 8.84
CA ASN A 393 -0.58 -24.34 8.60
C ASN A 393 -0.50 -25.14 7.30
N ALA A 394 0.57 -24.94 6.55
CA ALA A 394 0.97 -25.70 5.39
C ALA A 394 2.20 -26.56 5.74
N TYR A 395 2.11 -27.86 5.51
CA TYR A 395 3.16 -28.84 5.80
C TYR A 395 3.74 -29.34 4.49
N LEU A 396 5.04 -29.13 4.25
CA LEU A 396 5.72 -29.70 3.09
C LEU A 396 5.96 -31.20 3.32
N VAL A 397 5.22 -32.00 2.60
CA VAL A 397 5.22 -33.46 2.76
C VAL A 397 6.26 -34.13 1.87
N ASN A 398 6.40 -33.65 0.63
CA ASN A 398 7.33 -34.21 -0.33
C ASN A 398 7.81 -33.15 -1.31
N VAL A 399 9.04 -33.35 -1.81
CA VAL A 399 9.61 -32.61 -2.95
C VAL A 399 10.12 -33.63 -3.96
N PHE A 400 9.52 -33.59 -5.14
CA PHE A 400 10.00 -34.33 -6.30
C PHE A 400 10.75 -33.34 -7.20
N ARG A 401 11.98 -33.69 -7.62
CA ARG A 401 12.85 -32.84 -8.45
C ARG A 401 13.65 -33.69 -9.42
N LYS A 402 13.36 -33.59 -10.71
CA LYS A 402 14.07 -34.32 -11.75
C LYS A 402 14.09 -33.53 -13.07
N ARG A 403 15.08 -33.80 -13.90
CA ARG A 403 15.08 -33.39 -15.30
C ARG A 403 14.39 -34.44 -16.13
N LEU A 404 13.28 -34.10 -16.78
CA LEU A 404 12.40 -35.05 -17.47
C LEU A 404 12.07 -34.56 -18.87
N ALA A 405 12.02 -35.49 -19.81
CA ALA A 405 11.35 -35.26 -21.09
C ALA A 405 9.84 -35.27 -20.92
N PHE A 406 9.08 -34.67 -21.83
CA PHE A 406 7.64 -34.51 -21.73
C PHE A 406 6.88 -35.81 -21.40
N PRO A 407 7.13 -36.97 -22.06
CA PRO A 407 6.44 -38.22 -21.70
C PRO A 407 6.75 -38.74 -20.30
N ASP A 408 7.97 -38.48 -19.81
CA ASP A 408 8.38 -38.88 -18.47
C ASP A 408 7.83 -37.91 -17.42
N LEU A 409 7.73 -36.61 -17.76
CA LEU A 409 7.08 -35.61 -16.90
C LEU A 409 5.60 -35.93 -16.71
N GLU A 410 4.90 -36.25 -17.79
CA GLU A 410 3.49 -36.64 -17.73
C GLU A 410 3.29 -37.87 -16.82
N ARG A 411 4.13 -38.92 -16.98
CA ARG A 411 4.15 -40.08 -16.09
C ARG A 411 4.42 -39.71 -14.64
N ALA A 412 5.41 -38.86 -14.41
CA ALA A 412 5.78 -38.44 -13.06
C ALA A 412 4.63 -37.70 -12.36
N VAL A 413 3.86 -36.85 -13.07
CA VAL A 413 2.67 -36.18 -12.50
C VAL A 413 1.63 -37.21 -12.09
N ILE A 414 1.33 -38.21 -12.94
CA ILE A 414 0.37 -39.28 -12.65
C ILE A 414 0.84 -40.11 -11.45
N ASP A 415 2.12 -40.47 -11.37
CA ASP A 415 2.70 -41.25 -10.27
C ASP A 415 2.63 -40.49 -8.95
N GLN A 416 2.93 -39.18 -8.94
CA GLN A 416 2.85 -38.33 -7.75
C GLN A 416 1.41 -38.09 -7.33
N ASP A 417 0.50 -37.98 -8.27
CA ASP A 417 -0.95 -37.90 -8.00
C ASP A 417 -1.46 -39.17 -7.31
N ALA A 418 -1.15 -40.35 -7.88
CA ALA A 418 -1.53 -41.64 -7.31
C ALA A 418 -0.95 -41.86 -5.90
N LEU A 419 0.28 -41.34 -5.63
CA LEU A 419 0.96 -41.53 -4.34
C LEU A 419 0.33 -40.67 -3.22
N PHE A 420 -0.10 -39.46 -3.52
CA PHE A 420 -0.53 -38.49 -2.50
C PHE A 420 -2.03 -38.18 -2.55
N SER A 421 -2.72 -38.53 -3.62
CA SER A 421 -4.16 -38.25 -3.83
C SER A 421 -4.51 -36.77 -3.55
N PRO A 422 -3.87 -35.80 -4.21
CA PRO A 422 -4.11 -34.40 -3.95
C PRO A 422 -5.52 -33.97 -4.42
N GLU A 423 -6.10 -32.97 -3.76
CA GLU A 423 -7.34 -32.34 -4.18
C GLU A 423 -7.15 -31.52 -5.47
N VAL A 424 -5.94 -30.97 -5.66
CA VAL A 424 -5.57 -30.17 -6.83
C VAL A 424 -4.11 -30.36 -7.18
N VAL A 425 -3.84 -30.42 -8.48
CA VAL A 425 -2.50 -30.41 -9.07
C VAL A 425 -2.34 -29.10 -9.82
N LEU A 426 -1.59 -28.16 -9.23
CA LEU A 426 -1.30 -26.86 -9.84
C LEU A 426 -0.14 -27.01 -10.82
N ILE A 427 -0.29 -26.51 -12.03
CA ILE A 427 0.76 -26.52 -13.06
C ILE A 427 0.91 -25.09 -13.59
N GLU A 428 2.15 -24.57 -13.60
CA GLU A 428 2.42 -23.24 -14.10
C GLU A 428 2.04 -23.10 -15.58
N ASP A 429 1.35 -22.00 -15.90
CA ASP A 429 0.87 -21.70 -17.25
C ASP A 429 2.01 -21.12 -18.12
N CYS A 430 2.94 -21.97 -18.50
CA CYS A 430 3.93 -21.70 -19.54
C CYS A 430 3.65 -22.60 -20.74
N ALA A 431 4.35 -22.39 -21.87
CA ALA A 431 4.05 -23.08 -23.12
C ALA A 431 3.97 -24.63 -23.01
N SER A 432 4.81 -25.23 -22.15
CA SER A 432 4.79 -26.68 -21.85
C SER A 432 3.65 -27.07 -20.89
N GLY A 433 3.28 -26.21 -19.96
CA GLY A 433 2.24 -26.48 -18.96
C GLY A 433 0.86 -26.63 -19.57
N THR A 434 0.53 -25.82 -20.57
CA THR A 434 -0.76 -25.94 -21.28
C THR A 434 -0.93 -27.31 -21.96
N GLN A 435 0.10 -27.79 -22.66
CA GLN A 435 0.05 -29.11 -23.31
C GLN A 435 0.00 -30.23 -22.28
N LEU A 436 0.76 -30.12 -21.19
CA LEU A 436 0.76 -31.09 -20.11
C LEU A 436 -0.61 -31.22 -19.46
N ILE A 437 -1.26 -30.09 -19.13
CA ILE A 437 -2.59 -30.08 -18.53
C ILE A 437 -3.61 -30.78 -19.44
N GLN A 438 -3.59 -30.50 -20.74
CA GLN A 438 -4.49 -31.15 -21.69
C GLN A 438 -4.29 -32.68 -21.72
N ALA A 439 -3.04 -33.14 -21.83
CA ALA A 439 -2.72 -34.56 -21.82
C ALA A 439 -3.11 -35.24 -20.49
N LEU A 440 -2.94 -34.59 -19.36
CA LEU A 440 -3.34 -35.11 -18.05
C LEU A 440 -4.86 -35.23 -17.91
N ILE A 441 -5.62 -34.23 -18.37
CA ILE A 441 -7.09 -34.26 -18.34
C ILE A 441 -7.62 -35.40 -19.24
N GLU A 442 -7.04 -35.60 -20.43
CA GLU A 442 -7.39 -36.71 -21.32
C GLU A 442 -7.13 -38.09 -20.67
N LYS A 443 -6.14 -38.18 -19.78
CA LYS A 443 -5.81 -39.37 -18.99
C LYS A 443 -6.57 -39.50 -17.66
N GLY A 444 -7.54 -38.61 -17.41
CA GLY A 444 -8.44 -38.70 -16.26
C GLY A 444 -8.06 -37.85 -15.06
N LEU A 445 -6.94 -37.06 -15.07
CA LEU A 445 -6.60 -36.10 -14.01
C LEU A 445 -7.40 -34.79 -14.16
N SER A 446 -8.71 -34.86 -13.88
CA SER A 446 -9.60 -33.69 -14.01
C SER A 446 -9.34 -32.56 -13.03
N HIS A 447 -8.58 -32.79 -11.95
CA HIS A 447 -8.20 -31.82 -10.94
C HIS A 447 -6.83 -31.15 -11.22
N ALA A 448 -6.20 -31.45 -12.36
CA ALA A 448 -5.08 -30.68 -12.88
C ALA A 448 -5.56 -29.25 -13.23
N THR A 449 -4.96 -28.25 -12.61
CA THR A 449 -5.40 -26.85 -12.68
C THR A 449 -4.27 -25.96 -13.17
N ARG A 450 -4.57 -25.11 -14.13
CA ARG A 450 -3.68 -24.09 -14.62
C ARG A 450 -3.44 -23.02 -13.54
N TYR A 451 -2.20 -22.64 -13.32
CA TYR A 451 -1.82 -21.52 -12.50
C TYR A 451 -1.08 -20.48 -13.35
N ALA A 452 -1.64 -19.26 -13.43
CA ALA A 452 -1.00 -18.13 -14.10
C ALA A 452 -0.23 -17.32 -13.06
N PRO A 453 1.12 -17.28 -13.10
CA PRO A 453 1.92 -16.50 -12.15
C PRO A 453 1.73 -15.01 -12.40
N ASP A 454 1.64 -14.23 -11.29
CA ASP A 454 1.60 -12.76 -11.32
C ASP A 454 2.93 -12.21 -10.80
N GLY A 455 3.58 -11.37 -11.58
CA GLY A 455 4.88 -10.78 -11.26
C GLY A 455 6.09 -11.69 -11.49
N ASP A 456 7.28 -11.15 -11.21
CA ASP A 456 8.53 -11.91 -11.30
C ASP A 456 8.73 -12.85 -10.09
N LYS A 457 9.69 -13.77 -10.18
CA LYS A 457 9.98 -14.80 -9.18
C LYS A 457 10.27 -14.21 -7.80
N ILE A 458 11.01 -13.10 -7.74
CA ILE A 458 11.38 -12.41 -6.50
C ILE A 458 10.13 -11.85 -5.82
N MET A 459 9.26 -11.19 -6.60
CA MET A 459 7.99 -10.67 -6.12
C MET A 459 7.08 -11.78 -5.58
N ARG A 460 7.00 -12.91 -6.29
CA ARG A 460 6.18 -14.06 -5.91
C ARG A 460 6.60 -14.64 -4.55
N LEU A 461 7.89 -14.89 -4.35
CA LEU A 461 8.39 -15.38 -3.06
C LEU A 461 8.24 -14.32 -1.96
N HIS A 462 8.56 -13.05 -2.27
CA HIS A 462 8.44 -11.96 -1.31
C HIS A 462 7.02 -11.82 -0.75
N ALA A 463 5.99 -12.03 -1.57
CA ALA A 463 4.59 -12.03 -1.14
C ALA A 463 4.25 -13.15 -0.13
N GLN A 464 5.12 -14.19 0.00
CA GLN A 464 4.95 -15.30 0.92
C GLN A 464 5.85 -15.22 2.16
N THR A 465 6.83 -14.30 2.20
CA THR A 465 7.80 -14.21 3.29
C THR A 465 7.14 -14.07 4.67
N ALA A 466 6.13 -13.22 4.80
CA ALA A 466 5.40 -13.06 6.06
C ALA A 466 4.72 -14.36 6.53
N THR A 467 4.18 -15.16 5.61
CA THR A 467 3.56 -16.45 5.94
C THR A 467 4.59 -17.44 6.48
N ILE A 468 5.78 -17.46 5.87
CA ILE A 468 6.90 -18.34 6.29
C ILE A 468 7.49 -17.84 7.62
N GLU A 469 7.75 -16.56 7.75
CA GLU A 469 8.33 -15.91 8.92
C GLU A 469 7.48 -16.10 10.19
N ASN A 470 6.16 -16.02 10.05
CA ASN A 470 5.23 -16.24 11.14
C ASN A 470 5.02 -17.72 11.50
N GLY A 471 5.79 -18.65 10.90
CA GLY A 471 5.80 -20.08 11.26
C GLY A 471 4.58 -20.87 10.76
N PHE A 472 3.85 -20.38 9.76
CA PHE A 472 2.73 -21.12 9.17
C PHE A 472 3.16 -22.19 8.16
N VAL A 473 4.44 -22.22 7.80
CA VAL A 473 5.01 -23.21 6.87
C VAL A 473 5.91 -24.17 7.64
N TRP A 474 5.51 -25.43 7.67
CA TRP A 474 6.17 -26.49 8.43
C TRP A 474 6.99 -27.40 7.52
N LEU A 475 8.21 -27.75 7.91
CA LEU A 475 9.06 -28.69 7.20
C LEU A 475 9.30 -29.94 8.05
N PRO A 476 9.53 -31.13 7.43
CA PRO A 476 9.90 -32.32 8.18
C PRO A 476 11.26 -32.11 8.87
N ARG A 477 11.50 -32.82 9.99
CA ARG A 477 12.81 -32.83 10.64
C ARG A 477 13.86 -33.47 9.75
N GLU A 478 13.46 -34.54 9.05
CA GLU A 478 14.32 -35.34 8.18
C GLU A 478 13.57 -35.67 6.89
N ALA A 479 14.22 -35.44 5.73
CA ALA A 479 13.79 -35.91 4.44
C ALA A 479 15.00 -35.90 3.49
N PRO A 480 15.09 -36.82 2.51
CA PRO A 480 16.23 -36.89 1.59
C PRO A 480 16.46 -35.62 0.77
N TRP A 481 15.41 -34.88 0.50
CA TRP A 481 15.40 -33.66 -0.31
C TRP A 481 15.55 -32.37 0.52
N LEU A 482 15.45 -32.44 1.85
CA LEU A 482 15.31 -31.26 2.72
C LEU A 482 16.50 -30.30 2.66
N ALA A 483 17.72 -30.85 2.69
CA ALA A 483 18.93 -30.02 2.68
C ALA A 483 19.07 -29.20 1.39
N GLU A 484 18.74 -29.81 0.25
CA GLU A 484 18.78 -29.13 -1.05
C GLU A 484 17.66 -28.10 -1.18
N TYR A 485 16.47 -28.43 -0.71
CA TYR A 485 15.32 -27.51 -0.65
C TYR A 485 15.63 -26.25 0.17
N LEU A 486 16.11 -26.43 1.39
CA LEU A 486 16.49 -25.31 2.26
C LEU A 486 17.61 -24.45 1.66
N ARG A 487 18.60 -25.10 1.07
CA ARG A 487 19.70 -24.38 0.42
C ARG A 487 19.20 -23.47 -0.72
N GLU A 488 18.29 -23.98 -1.55
CA GLU A 488 17.74 -23.20 -2.66
C GLU A 488 16.91 -22.03 -2.15
N LEU A 489 16.00 -22.25 -1.19
CA LEU A 489 15.16 -21.21 -0.62
C LEU A 489 15.97 -20.12 0.11
N THR A 490 16.99 -20.50 0.88
CA THR A 490 17.78 -19.54 1.69
C THR A 490 18.80 -18.76 0.86
N LEU A 491 19.25 -19.31 -0.28
CA LEU A 491 20.17 -18.61 -1.20
C LEU A 491 19.44 -17.73 -2.22
N PHE A 492 18.15 -17.93 -2.40
CA PHE A 492 17.39 -17.14 -3.39
C PHE A 492 17.39 -15.64 -3.02
N PRO A 493 17.58 -14.69 -3.97
CA PRO A 493 17.66 -14.88 -5.41
C PRO A 493 19.09 -15.16 -5.96
N ALA A 494 20.12 -15.21 -5.13
CA ALA A 494 21.50 -15.39 -5.56
C ALA A 494 21.86 -16.86 -5.94
N GLY A 495 20.93 -17.80 -5.72
CA GLY A 495 21.09 -19.22 -6.03
C GLY A 495 21.13 -19.50 -7.54
N ARG A 496 21.76 -20.64 -7.92
CA ARG A 496 21.83 -21.09 -9.33
C ARG A 496 20.49 -21.62 -9.85
N HIS A 497 19.67 -22.18 -8.98
CA HIS A 497 18.38 -22.80 -9.28
C HIS A 497 17.31 -22.15 -8.43
N ASP A 498 16.10 -22.05 -8.96
CA ASP A 498 14.94 -21.42 -8.32
C ASP A 498 13.64 -22.22 -8.53
N ASP A 499 13.73 -23.41 -9.14
CA ASP A 499 12.56 -24.25 -9.50
C ASP A 499 11.75 -24.66 -8.24
N GLN A 500 12.42 -24.97 -7.11
CA GLN A 500 11.75 -25.28 -5.85
C GLN A 500 11.14 -24.05 -5.20
N VAL A 501 11.75 -22.88 -5.39
CA VAL A 501 11.22 -21.59 -4.93
C VAL A 501 9.93 -21.26 -5.67
N ASP A 502 9.91 -21.43 -7.00
CA ASP A 502 8.74 -21.15 -7.82
C ASP A 502 7.56 -22.06 -7.47
N SER A 503 7.82 -23.38 -7.40
CA SER A 503 6.80 -24.34 -6.96
C SER A 503 6.25 -24.02 -5.56
N THR A 504 7.11 -23.62 -4.61
CA THR A 504 6.71 -23.23 -3.25
C THR A 504 5.89 -21.95 -3.23
N ALA A 505 6.36 -20.91 -3.91
CA ALA A 505 5.68 -19.62 -3.97
C ALA A 505 4.27 -19.76 -4.61
N GLN A 506 4.15 -20.56 -5.66
CA GLN A 506 2.89 -20.91 -6.32
C GLN A 506 1.92 -21.62 -5.37
N ALA A 507 2.39 -22.64 -4.65
CA ALA A 507 1.57 -23.37 -3.68
C ALA A 507 1.02 -22.44 -2.59
N LEU A 508 1.91 -21.66 -1.96
CA LEU A 508 1.53 -20.75 -0.86
C LEU A 508 0.60 -19.62 -1.34
N ALA A 509 0.82 -19.08 -2.54
CA ALA A 509 -0.06 -18.09 -3.13
C ALA A 509 -1.47 -18.64 -3.39
N TRP A 510 -1.56 -19.86 -3.91
CA TRP A 510 -2.84 -20.53 -4.14
C TRP A 510 -3.58 -20.82 -2.84
N ILE A 511 -2.88 -21.30 -1.79
CA ILE A 511 -3.43 -21.54 -0.47
C ILE A 511 -4.03 -20.26 0.12
N LYS A 512 -3.31 -19.15 -0.01
CA LYS A 512 -3.70 -17.84 0.51
C LYS A 512 -4.90 -17.24 -0.24
N SER A 513 -5.03 -17.49 -1.54
CA SER A 513 -6.11 -16.95 -2.38
C SER A 513 -7.45 -17.65 -2.17
N ARG A 514 -7.45 -18.82 -1.55
CA ARG A 514 -8.65 -19.60 -1.27
C ARG A 514 -8.84 -19.80 0.23
N PRO A 515 -9.25 -18.75 0.98
CA PRO A 515 -9.58 -18.89 2.38
C PRO A 515 -10.68 -19.93 2.52
N ARG A 516 -10.59 -20.75 3.55
CA ARG A 516 -11.55 -21.80 3.88
C ARG A 516 -12.99 -21.29 3.78
N ALA A 517 -13.84 -22.01 3.06
CA ALA A 517 -15.24 -22.04 3.43
C ALA A 517 -15.29 -22.58 4.88
N PRO A 518 -15.93 -21.91 5.84
CA PRO A 518 -16.11 -22.45 7.18
C PRO A 518 -16.76 -23.82 7.00
N GLY A 519 -16.11 -24.86 7.55
CA GLY A 519 -16.64 -26.22 7.45
C GLY A 519 -18.07 -26.22 7.97
N MET A 520 -18.94 -27.09 7.41
CA MET A 520 -20.37 -27.15 7.81
C MET A 520 -20.52 -27.24 9.34
N ALA A 521 -19.58 -27.88 10.04
CA ALA A 521 -19.55 -27.96 11.51
C ALA A 521 -19.24 -26.61 12.19
N GLU A 522 -18.40 -25.75 11.60
CA GLU A 522 -18.15 -24.38 12.11
C GLU A 522 -19.30 -23.44 11.76
N HIS A 523 -19.93 -23.62 10.60
CA HIS A 523 -21.15 -22.91 10.22
C HIS A 523 -22.29 -23.24 11.18
N TRP A 524 -22.52 -24.50 11.48
CA TRP A 524 -23.54 -24.94 12.46
C TRP A 524 -23.21 -24.50 13.89
N ARG A 525 -21.93 -24.46 14.30
CA ARG A 525 -21.52 -23.97 15.61
C ARG A 525 -21.78 -22.47 15.74
N ARG A 526 -21.46 -21.69 14.72
CA ARG A 526 -21.74 -20.23 14.68
C ARG A 526 -23.24 -19.96 14.70
N MET A 527 -24.03 -20.70 13.91
CA MET A 527 -25.49 -20.62 13.93
C MET A 527 -26.08 -20.99 15.29
N ALA A 528 -25.52 -21.98 15.98
CA ALA A 528 -25.93 -22.38 17.33
C ALA A 528 -25.57 -21.31 18.39
N GLU A 529 -24.42 -20.67 18.26
CA GLU A 529 -23.98 -19.57 19.14
C GLU A 529 -24.82 -18.31 18.91
N GLU A 530 -25.14 -17.98 17.66
CA GLU A 530 -26.03 -16.86 17.29
C GLU A 530 -27.50 -17.12 17.71
N GLY A 531 -27.96 -18.38 17.62
CA GLY A 531 -29.28 -18.81 18.08
C GLY A 531 -29.44 -18.83 19.60
N ALA A 532 -28.36 -19.12 20.34
CA ALA A 532 -28.36 -19.10 21.81
C ALA A 532 -28.30 -17.67 22.40
N GLY A 533 -27.78 -16.70 21.65
CA GLY A 533 -27.75 -15.29 22.04
C GLY A 533 -29.09 -14.54 21.88
N GLY A 534 -30.05 -15.09 21.14
CA GLY A 534 -31.37 -14.49 20.86
C GLY A 534 -32.49 -14.75 21.84
N GLY A 535 -32.27 -15.63 22.86
CA GLY A 535 -33.31 -16.13 23.76
C GLY A 535 -33.49 -15.43 25.10
N GLY A 536 -32.97 -14.25 25.31
CA GLY A 536 -32.97 -13.58 26.63
C GLY A 536 -33.51 -12.16 26.71
N ARG A 537 -34.68 -11.89 26.10
CA ARG A 537 -35.51 -10.72 26.50
C ARG A 537 -36.97 -10.98 26.19
N GLY A 538 -37.66 -11.52 27.16
CA GLY A 538 -39.11 -11.64 27.15
C GLY A 538 -39.64 -12.20 28.48
N ARG A 539 -39.68 -11.36 29.50
CA ARG A 539 -40.69 -11.31 30.57
C ARG A 539 -40.56 -10.00 31.34
#